data_8e01e29efd03ef6ec4ecd0ca3659d8b8
#
_entry.id   8e01e29efd03ef6ec4ecd0ca3659d8b8
#
_cell.length_a   1.000
_cell.length_b   1.000
_cell.length_c   1.000
_cell.angle_alpha   90.00
_cell.angle_beta   90.00
_cell.angle_gamma   90.00
#
_symmetry.space_group_name_H-M   'P 1'
#
loop_
_entity.id
_entity.type
_entity.pdbx_description
1 polymer ?
#
loop_
_entity_poly.entity_id
_entity_poly.type
_entity_poly.pdbx_seq_one_letter_code
_entity_poly.pdbx_strand_id
1 'polypeptide(L)'
;MLVGLISDTHDHLTMIRKALAVFAGAKVECLVHAGDFVAPFALKAVLEFGRPVVAVFGNNDGEHHGLRKLLPDLRKGPRRVTLGGKSVTVVHDEMKLSQSNVLESDVIVVGHTHVAEVREGMPLVVNPGDCSGWVAGKNTIAILDTVTLAANVINLE
;
A
#
# COMPACT_ATOMS: atom_id res chain seq x y z
N MET A 1 14.58 7.54 -1.71
CA MET A 1 14.08 6.16 -1.58
C MET A 1 12.83 6.02 -2.41
N LEU A 2 12.78 4.99 -3.28
CA LEU A 2 11.56 4.68 -4.02
C LEU A 2 10.75 3.62 -3.25
N VAL A 3 9.48 3.92 -3.01
CA VAL A 3 8.54 3.07 -2.28
C VAL A 3 7.39 2.68 -3.19
N GLY A 4 7.16 1.38 -3.34
CA GLY A 4 6.00 0.85 -4.06
C GLY A 4 4.77 0.89 -3.17
N LEU A 5 3.68 1.46 -3.67
CA LEU A 5 2.41 1.55 -2.97
C LEU A 5 1.39 0.66 -3.68
N ILE A 6 0.76 -0.23 -2.94
CA ILE A 6 -0.23 -1.19 -3.44
C ILE A 6 -1.35 -1.33 -2.41
N SER A 7 -2.57 -1.56 -2.86
CA SER A 7 -3.73 -1.80 -2.01
C SER A 7 -4.77 -2.65 -2.73
N ASP A 8 -5.71 -3.19 -1.98
CA ASP A 8 -6.90 -3.84 -2.53
C ASP A 8 -6.55 -4.92 -3.57
N THR A 9 -5.66 -5.83 -3.15
CA THR A 9 -5.18 -6.91 -4.02
C THR A 9 -6.16 -8.07 -4.17
N HIS A 10 -7.07 -8.24 -3.20
CA HIS A 10 -8.22 -9.16 -3.22
C HIS A 10 -7.89 -10.50 -3.90
N ASP A 11 -6.84 -11.18 -3.43
CA ASP A 11 -6.40 -12.49 -3.90
C ASP A 11 -6.04 -12.58 -5.40
N HIS A 12 -5.90 -11.46 -6.11
CA HIS A 12 -5.62 -11.44 -7.53
C HIS A 12 -4.13 -11.67 -7.84
N LEU A 13 -3.66 -12.92 -7.73
CA LEU A 13 -2.24 -13.29 -7.86
C LEU A 13 -1.57 -12.79 -9.15
N THR A 14 -2.29 -12.80 -10.28
CA THR A 14 -1.74 -12.33 -11.56
C THR A 14 -1.40 -10.85 -11.49
N MET A 15 -2.28 -10.03 -10.92
CA MET A 15 -2.05 -8.60 -10.81
C MET A 15 -1.01 -8.26 -9.73
N ILE A 16 -0.98 -9.01 -8.62
CA ILE A 16 0.12 -8.89 -7.64
C ILE A 16 1.47 -9.11 -8.35
N ARG A 17 1.65 -10.18 -9.12
CA ARG A 17 2.91 -10.46 -9.83
C ARG A 17 3.25 -9.38 -10.87
N LYS A 18 2.26 -8.86 -11.61
CA LYS A 18 2.48 -7.72 -12.52
C LYS A 18 2.97 -6.48 -11.74
N ALA A 19 2.33 -6.16 -10.62
CA ALA A 19 2.74 -5.04 -9.75
C ALA A 19 4.19 -5.21 -9.29
N LEU A 20 4.55 -6.39 -8.78
CA LEU A 20 5.91 -6.68 -8.33
C LEU A 20 6.95 -6.56 -9.47
N ALA A 21 6.61 -6.98 -10.69
CA ALA A 21 7.49 -6.81 -11.85
C ALA A 21 7.73 -5.32 -12.18
N VAL A 22 6.70 -4.49 -12.11
CA VAL A 22 6.82 -3.03 -12.29
C VAL A 22 7.69 -2.43 -11.19
N PHE A 23 7.45 -2.77 -9.92
CA PHE A 23 8.25 -2.30 -8.80
C PHE A 23 9.73 -2.71 -8.91
N ALA A 24 9.99 -3.93 -9.34
CA ALA A 24 11.36 -4.43 -9.57
C ALA A 24 12.06 -3.64 -10.69
N GLY A 25 11.38 -3.41 -11.82
CA GLY A 25 11.88 -2.60 -12.93
C GLY A 25 12.19 -1.16 -12.52
N ALA A 26 11.38 -0.58 -11.67
CA ALA A 26 11.58 0.76 -11.11
C ALA A 26 12.60 0.80 -9.96
N LYS A 27 13.17 -0.33 -9.55
CA LYS A 27 14.14 -0.45 -8.44
C LYS A 27 13.57 0.04 -7.09
N VAL A 28 12.29 -0.25 -6.84
CA VAL A 28 11.63 0.02 -5.57
C VAL A 28 12.36 -0.71 -4.43
N GLU A 29 12.57 -0.01 -3.33
CA GLU A 29 13.38 -0.47 -2.21
C GLU A 29 12.54 -1.03 -1.05
N CYS A 30 11.27 -0.65 -0.97
CA CYS A 30 10.32 -1.06 0.06
C CYS A 30 8.90 -1.05 -0.51
N LEU A 31 8.02 -1.93 -0.03
CA LEU A 31 6.60 -1.92 -0.36
C LEU A 31 5.77 -1.42 0.82
N VAL A 32 4.72 -0.66 0.52
CA VAL A 32 3.64 -0.35 1.43
C VAL A 32 2.36 -0.95 0.87
N HIS A 33 1.69 -1.81 1.66
CA HIS A 33 0.39 -2.37 1.31
C HIS A 33 -0.68 -1.82 2.25
N ALA A 34 -1.63 -1.09 1.69
CA ALA A 34 -2.65 -0.38 2.48
C ALA A 34 -3.87 -1.24 2.85
N GLY A 35 -3.77 -2.58 2.77
CA GLY A 35 -4.81 -3.50 3.22
C GLY A 35 -5.59 -4.19 2.11
N ASP A 36 -6.49 -5.09 2.51
CA ASP A 36 -7.29 -5.95 1.64
C ASP A 36 -6.45 -6.89 0.77
N PHE A 37 -5.65 -7.74 1.44
CA PHE A 37 -5.04 -8.94 0.86
C PHE A 37 -6.08 -10.01 0.60
N VAL A 38 -6.93 -10.24 1.60
CA VAL A 38 -7.93 -11.25 1.89
C VAL A 38 -7.30 -12.52 2.45
N ALA A 39 -6.62 -13.35 1.67
CA ALA A 39 -6.07 -14.62 2.13
C ALA A 39 -4.53 -14.62 2.28
N PRO A 40 -3.98 -15.49 3.14
CA PRO A 40 -2.53 -15.59 3.35
C PRO A 40 -1.71 -15.84 2.09
N PHE A 41 -2.25 -16.57 1.09
CA PHE A 41 -1.51 -16.82 -0.15
C PHE A 41 -1.28 -15.55 -0.98
N ALA A 42 -2.19 -14.56 -0.91
CA ALA A 42 -2.00 -13.27 -1.57
C ALA A 42 -0.85 -12.49 -0.91
N LEU A 43 -0.83 -12.41 0.42
CA LEU A 43 0.29 -11.82 1.15
C LEU A 43 1.61 -12.54 0.85
N LYS A 44 1.59 -13.90 0.80
CA LYS A 44 2.76 -14.67 0.42
C LYS A 44 3.31 -14.24 -0.94
N ALA A 45 2.42 -14.05 -1.93
CA ALA A 45 2.82 -13.56 -3.25
C ALA A 45 3.43 -12.14 -3.19
N VAL A 46 2.88 -11.23 -2.38
CA VAL A 46 3.48 -9.90 -2.16
C VAL A 46 4.89 -10.01 -1.57
N LEU A 47 5.11 -10.91 -0.62
CA LEU A 47 6.40 -11.14 0.03
C LEU A 47 7.46 -11.76 -0.93
N GLU A 48 7.06 -12.36 -2.06
CA GLU A 48 7.97 -12.83 -3.12
C GLU A 48 8.81 -11.68 -3.71
N PHE A 49 8.41 -10.42 -3.48
CA PHE A 49 9.22 -9.25 -3.88
C PHE A 49 10.62 -9.23 -3.23
N GLY A 50 10.77 -9.84 -2.05
CA GLY A 50 12.07 -9.98 -1.38
C GLY A 50 12.64 -8.67 -0.82
N ARG A 51 11.82 -7.62 -0.68
CA ARG A 51 12.17 -6.34 -0.03
C ARG A 51 11.28 -6.13 1.20
N PRO A 52 11.64 -5.21 2.10
CA PRO A 52 10.80 -4.88 3.25
C PRO A 52 9.37 -4.53 2.84
N VAL A 53 8.40 -5.04 3.59
CA VAL A 53 6.97 -4.76 3.40
C VAL A 53 6.40 -4.15 4.67
N VAL A 54 5.84 -2.97 4.56
CA VAL A 54 5.03 -2.32 5.59
C VAL A 54 3.57 -2.50 5.20
N ALA A 55 2.74 -3.01 6.10
CA ALA A 55 1.34 -3.25 5.77
C ALA A 55 0.40 -3.01 6.94
N VAL A 56 -0.86 -2.79 6.61
CA VAL A 56 -1.98 -2.73 7.54
C VAL A 56 -3.08 -3.68 7.08
N PHE A 57 -3.97 -4.09 8.01
CA PHE A 57 -5.18 -4.80 7.64
C PHE A 57 -6.19 -3.87 6.98
N GLY A 58 -6.87 -4.37 5.96
CA GLY A 58 -8.11 -3.80 5.44
C GLY A 58 -9.35 -4.44 6.07
N ASN A 59 -10.51 -4.05 5.59
CA ASN A 59 -11.80 -4.55 6.11
C ASN A 59 -12.15 -5.96 5.61
N ASN A 60 -11.59 -6.39 4.48
CA ASN A 60 -11.79 -7.74 3.93
C ASN A 60 -10.74 -8.76 4.40
N ASP A 61 -9.76 -8.35 5.19
CA ASP A 61 -8.74 -9.24 5.75
C ASP A 61 -9.29 -10.00 6.97
N GLY A 62 -9.90 -11.17 6.75
CA GLY A 62 -10.49 -11.98 7.82
C GLY A 62 -9.51 -12.96 8.48
N GLU A 63 -8.56 -13.49 7.74
CA GLU A 63 -7.59 -14.51 8.17
C GLU A 63 -6.38 -13.90 8.91
N HIS A 64 -6.64 -13.07 9.93
CA HIS A 64 -5.61 -12.34 10.67
C HIS A 64 -4.49 -13.23 11.21
N HIS A 65 -4.82 -14.44 11.68
CA HIS A 65 -3.83 -15.37 12.22
C HIS A 65 -2.87 -15.87 11.14
N GLY A 66 -3.41 -16.30 10.00
CA GLY A 66 -2.62 -16.77 8.85
C GLY A 66 -1.77 -15.66 8.24
N LEU A 67 -2.34 -14.47 8.10
CA LEU A 67 -1.61 -13.30 7.60
C LEU A 67 -0.45 -12.91 8.53
N ARG A 68 -0.67 -12.87 9.86
CA ARG A 68 0.39 -12.57 10.83
C ARG A 68 1.48 -13.64 10.94
N LYS A 69 1.20 -14.90 10.60
CA LYS A 69 2.27 -15.91 10.49
C LYS A 69 3.28 -15.57 9.41
N LEU A 70 2.83 -14.95 8.31
CA LEU A 70 3.68 -14.55 7.20
C LEU A 70 4.34 -13.19 7.44
N LEU A 71 3.61 -12.24 8.03
CA LEU A 71 4.09 -10.90 8.35
C LEU A 71 3.71 -10.56 9.80
N PRO A 72 4.57 -10.93 10.79
CA PRO A 72 4.25 -10.78 12.22
C PRO A 72 3.93 -9.35 12.66
N ASP A 73 4.45 -8.36 11.94
CA ASP A 73 4.26 -6.94 12.22
C ASP A 73 2.98 -6.35 11.58
N LEU A 74 2.19 -7.16 10.87
CA LEU A 74 0.93 -6.77 10.27
C LEU A 74 -0.11 -6.42 11.35
N ARG A 75 -0.69 -5.24 11.27
CA ARG A 75 -1.63 -4.70 12.28
C ARG A 75 -2.71 -3.83 11.65
N LYS A 76 -3.73 -3.49 12.45
CA LYS A 76 -4.69 -2.47 12.03
C LYS A 76 -4.01 -1.10 11.94
N GLY A 77 -4.38 -0.32 10.93
CA GLY A 77 -3.99 1.08 10.81
C GLY A 77 -4.81 1.98 11.77
N PRO A 78 -4.41 3.26 11.91
CA PRO A 78 -3.23 3.92 11.32
C PRO A 78 -1.91 3.38 11.87
N ARG A 79 -0.94 3.19 10.98
CA ARG A 79 0.42 2.75 11.32
C ARG A 79 1.42 3.77 10.78
N ARG A 80 2.21 4.38 11.66
CA ARG A 80 3.28 5.29 11.26
C ARG A 80 4.62 4.58 11.24
N VAL A 81 5.40 4.84 10.18
CA VAL A 81 6.75 4.34 9.97
C VAL A 81 7.62 5.43 9.36
N THR A 82 8.94 5.27 9.43
CA THR A 82 9.88 6.16 8.75
C THR A 82 10.43 5.47 7.50
N LEU A 83 10.22 6.05 6.34
CA LEU A 83 10.73 5.56 5.05
C LEU A 83 11.50 6.68 4.35
N GLY A 84 12.79 6.44 4.05
CA GLY A 84 13.64 7.44 3.41
C GLY A 84 13.73 8.77 4.19
N GLY A 85 13.66 8.71 5.53
CA GLY A 85 13.68 9.88 6.41
C GLY A 85 12.34 10.63 6.51
N LYS A 86 11.27 10.14 5.89
CA LYS A 86 9.93 10.73 5.92
C LYS A 86 8.99 9.95 6.84
N SER A 87 8.13 10.67 7.56
CA SER A 87 7.05 10.09 8.37
C SER A 87 5.90 9.67 7.45
N VAL A 88 5.69 8.37 7.31
CA VAL A 88 4.65 7.78 6.46
C VAL A 88 3.61 7.10 7.33
N THR A 89 2.37 7.56 7.27
CA THR A 89 1.24 6.90 7.92
C THR A 89 0.47 6.06 6.92
N VAL A 90 0.24 4.80 7.25
CA VAL A 90 -0.52 3.84 6.42
C VAL A 90 -1.82 3.49 7.13
N VAL A 91 -2.92 3.61 6.43
CA VAL A 91 -4.24 3.23 6.92
C VAL A 91 -5.09 2.73 5.75
N HIS A 92 -5.90 1.71 5.95
CA HIS A 92 -6.77 1.24 4.86
C HIS A 92 -7.90 2.23 4.59
N ASP A 93 -8.66 2.59 5.61
CA ASP A 93 -9.78 3.53 5.52
C ASP A 93 -9.37 4.90 6.10
N GLU A 94 -9.36 5.92 5.25
CA GLU A 94 -9.01 7.30 5.62
C GLU A 94 -9.84 7.85 6.78
N MET A 95 -11.09 7.42 6.91
CA MET A 95 -11.99 7.82 8.00
C MET A 95 -11.48 7.41 9.40
N LYS A 96 -10.47 6.55 9.49
CA LYS A 96 -9.82 6.14 10.74
C LYS A 96 -8.68 7.05 11.18
N LEU A 97 -8.31 8.05 10.37
CA LEU A 97 -7.27 9.01 10.73
C LEU A 97 -7.75 9.96 11.83
N SER A 98 -6.89 10.19 12.81
CA SER A 98 -7.03 11.30 13.76
C SER A 98 -6.35 12.55 13.22
N GLN A 99 -6.67 13.71 13.79
CA GLN A 99 -5.98 14.96 13.46
C GLN A 99 -4.46 14.86 13.72
N SER A 100 -4.04 14.19 14.79
CA SER A 100 -2.61 13.97 15.07
C SER A 100 -1.92 13.13 14.02
N ASN A 101 -2.60 12.09 13.46
CA ASN A 101 -2.02 11.32 12.36
C ASN A 101 -1.72 12.22 11.16
N VAL A 102 -2.63 13.12 10.82
CA VAL A 102 -2.46 14.05 9.69
C VAL A 102 -1.30 15.01 9.97
N LEU A 103 -1.29 15.66 11.14
CA LEU A 103 -0.28 16.66 11.48
C LEU A 103 1.15 16.12 11.63
N GLU A 104 1.30 14.84 11.99
CA GLU A 104 2.59 14.20 12.24
C GLU A 104 3.12 13.40 11.03
N SER A 105 2.46 13.49 9.87
CA SER A 105 2.83 12.76 8.66
C SER A 105 3.37 13.69 7.58
N ASP A 106 4.43 13.26 6.89
CA ASP A 106 4.83 13.83 5.60
C ASP A 106 3.99 13.22 4.46
N VAL A 107 3.66 11.92 4.58
CA VAL A 107 2.88 11.16 3.61
C VAL A 107 1.83 10.31 4.31
N ILE A 108 0.65 10.23 3.74
CA ILE A 108 -0.42 9.30 4.14
C ILE A 108 -0.73 8.39 2.97
N VAL A 109 -0.72 7.07 3.21
CA VAL A 109 -1.08 6.06 2.22
C VAL A 109 -2.39 5.42 2.65
N VAL A 110 -3.38 5.43 1.77
CA VAL A 110 -4.73 4.91 2.00
C VAL A 110 -5.12 3.89 0.94
N GLY A 111 -6.21 3.16 1.15
CA GLY A 111 -6.82 2.22 0.20
C GLY A 111 -8.35 2.35 0.22
N HIS A 112 -9.06 1.23 0.23
CA HIS A 112 -10.49 1.08 0.52
C HIS A 112 -11.46 1.64 -0.54
N THR A 113 -11.24 2.83 -1.06
CA THR A 113 -12.14 3.45 -2.05
C THR A 113 -12.01 2.85 -3.44
N HIS A 114 -10.96 2.07 -3.69
CA HIS A 114 -10.59 1.53 -5.00
C HIS A 114 -10.30 2.59 -6.08
N VAL A 115 -10.24 3.87 -5.71
CA VAL A 115 -9.98 4.99 -6.63
C VAL A 115 -8.55 5.47 -6.44
N ALA A 116 -7.75 5.39 -7.52
CA ALA A 116 -6.40 5.93 -7.49
C ALA A 116 -6.43 7.45 -7.38
N GLU A 117 -5.71 7.99 -6.41
CA GLU A 117 -5.67 9.43 -6.13
C GLU A 117 -4.33 9.86 -5.56
N VAL A 118 -3.85 11.00 -5.99
CA VAL A 118 -2.72 11.72 -5.37
C VAL A 118 -3.21 13.12 -5.03
N ARG A 119 -3.30 13.43 -3.75
CA ARG A 119 -3.62 14.77 -3.25
C ARG A 119 -2.34 15.42 -2.75
N GLU A 120 -1.87 16.41 -3.52
CA GLU A 120 -0.70 17.20 -3.16
C GLU A 120 -0.97 18.05 -1.91
N GLY A 121 0.06 18.24 -1.09
CA GLY A 121 -0.01 19.02 0.13
C GLY A 121 0.92 18.49 1.21
N MET A 122 0.70 18.96 2.44
CA MET A 122 1.38 18.48 3.64
C MET A 122 0.32 18.04 4.65
N PRO A 123 0.14 16.73 4.83
CA PRO A 123 0.84 15.63 4.17
C PRO A 123 0.43 15.43 2.69
N LEU A 124 1.32 14.81 1.91
CA LEU A 124 0.97 14.20 0.63
C LEU A 124 0.07 12.99 0.91
N VAL A 125 -1.11 12.91 0.29
CA VAL A 125 -2.00 11.76 0.45
C VAL A 125 -2.05 10.96 -0.84
N VAL A 126 -1.81 9.64 -0.74
CA VAL A 126 -1.77 8.74 -1.89
C VAL A 126 -2.68 7.54 -1.67
N ASN A 127 -3.62 7.35 -2.57
CA ASN A 127 -4.32 6.09 -2.75
C ASN A 127 -3.80 5.43 -4.04
N PRO A 128 -3.14 4.27 -3.99
CA PRO A 128 -2.67 3.58 -5.19
C PRO A 128 -3.82 3.01 -6.05
N GLY A 129 -5.04 3.01 -5.52
CA GLY A 129 -6.23 2.47 -6.16
C GLY A 129 -6.38 0.97 -6.00
N ASP A 130 -7.08 0.35 -6.93
CA ASP A 130 -7.47 -1.07 -6.93
C ASP A 130 -6.45 -1.91 -7.71
N CYS A 131 -5.57 -2.60 -7.00
CA CYS A 131 -4.63 -3.51 -7.67
C CYS A 131 -5.36 -4.68 -8.34
N SER A 132 -6.44 -5.16 -7.73
CA SER A 132 -7.23 -6.27 -8.29
C SER A 132 -8.04 -5.88 -9.53
N GLY A 133 -8.49 -4.64 -9.60
CA GLY A 133 -9.38 -4.14 -10.65
C GLY A 133 -10.82 -4.66 -10.57
N TRP A 134 -11.17 -5.41 -9.51
CA TRP A 134 -12.49 -6.03 -9.38
C TRP A 134 -13.63 -5.00 -9.26
N VAL A 135 -13.37 -3.88 -8.61
CA VAL A 135 -14.36 -2.84 -8.36
C VAL A 135 -14.20 -1.67 -9.33
N ALA A 136 -12.98 -1.15 -9.46
CA ALA A 136 -12.72 0.02 -10.30
C ALA A 136 -12.66 -0.29 -11.80
N GLY A 137 -12.53 -1.56 -12.20
CA GLY A 137 -12.32 -1.96 -13.59
C GLY A 137 -10.96 -1.52 -14.16
N LYS A 138 -10.05 -1.06 -13.29
CA LYS A 138 -8.68 -0.65 -13.62
C LYS A 138 -7.74 -1.17 -12.55
N ASN A 139 -6.64 -1.77 -12.97
CA ASN A 139 -5.62 -2.28 -12.07
C ASN A 139 -4.55 -1.21 -11.88
N THR A 140 -4.42 -0.67 -10.67
CA THR A 140 -3.50 0.44 -10.39
C THR A 140 -2.61 0.16 -9.20
N ILE A 141 -1.42 0.76 -9.24
CA ILE A 141 -0.44 0.85 -8.16
C ILE A 141 0.13 2.27 -8.17
N ALA A 142 0.99 2.61 -7.19
CA ALA A 142 1.73 3.86 -7.26
C ALA A 142 3.20 3.66 -6.84
N ILE A 143 4.06 4.60 -7.25
CA ILE A 143 5.44 4.69 -6.78
C ILE A 143 5.62 6.07 -6.15
N LEU A 144 6.06 6.08 -4.90
CA LEU A 144 6.40 7.27 -4.12
C LEU A 144 7.91 7.46 -4.12
N ASP A 145 8.37 8.65 -4.46
CA ASP A 145 9.73 9.10 -4.17
C ASP A 145 9.73 9.93 -2.88
N THR A 146 10.38 9.39 -1.83
CA THR A 146 10.46 10.07 -0.54
C THR A 146 11.37 11.30 -0.55
N VAL A 147 12.22 11.47 -1.55
CA VAL A 147 13.11 12.63 -1.65
C VAL A 147 12.33 13.85 -2.16
N THR A 148 11.57 13.67 -3.23
CA THR A 148 10.79 14.73 -3.86
C THR A 148 9.40 14.90 -3.28
N LEU A 149 8.92 13.92 -2.49
CA LEU A 149 7.53 13.80 -2.03
C LEU A 149 6.54 13.83 -3.21
N ALA A 150 6.89 13.14 -4.28
CA ALA A 150 6.03 12.94 -5.45
C ALA A 150 5.61 11.49 -5.57
N ALA A 151 4.36 11.26 -5.95
CA ALA A 151 3.84 9.93 -6.21
C ALA A 151 3.23 9.85 -7.61
N ASN A 152 3.50 8.75 -8.30
CA ASN A 152 2.98 8.49 -9.64
C ASN A 152 2.11 7.23 -9.62
N VAL A 153 0.85 7.36 -10.03
CA VAL A 153 -0.05 6.23 -10.26
C VAL A 153 0.29 5.55 -11.58
N ILE A 154 0.33 4.23 -11.57
CA ILE A 154 0.65 3.38 -12.72
C ILE A 154 -0.51 2.43 -12.96
N ASN A 155 -0.99 2.39 -14.19
CA ASN A 155 -1.98 1.39 -14.63
C ASN A 155 -1.25 0.10 -15.03
N LEU A 156 -1.73 -1.03 -14.50
CA LEU A 156 -1.22 -2.36 -14.80
C LEU A 156 -2.06 -2.96 -15.95
N GLU A 157 -1.73 -2.67 -17.18
CA GLU A 157 -2.39 -3.26 -18.33
C GLU A 157 -1.99 -4.73 -18.58
#